data_2a88604c7a7345625be8912b8d7db4d4
#
_entry.id   2a88604c7a7345625be8912b8d7db4d4
#
_cell.length_a   1.000
_cell.length_b   1.000
_cell.length_c   1.000
_cell.angle_alpha   90.00
_cell.angle_beta   90.00
_cell.angle_gamma   90.00
#
_symmetry.space_group_name_H-M   'P 1'
#
loop_
_entity.id
_entity.type
_entity.pdbx_description
1 polymer ?
#
loop_
_entity_poly.entity_id
_entity_poly.type
_entity_poly.pdbx_seq_one_letter_code
_entity_poly.pdbx_strand_id
1 'polypeptide(L)'
;MSEPGERPATIEDVAKLAGVSIATVSRALRSPEKVAESTRKKVTAAIARTGYTANAMAQNLRMQRSQMVLVLASSIADPNFAGILTGLEKAAADRGYGVLIGNTEGTTGIEQTYMRFLSTGMADGLVLLTGHIPVAGEPQAPLSSLPPIVATERPLANREISYVGVDDVAASKMATEYLISLGHRKIACISGGPTDVRSDLRHSGYRQGLKESPDSLRDWRVEGDGSVESGRAAVERLFIKDDLPTAFLCFNDNTAIGVISALQLRGYDVPADFSVLGFDDIPFANNFTPGLTTIRQPRHRIGERAMTILLDRLANRTLETRTELLHGDLVVRESCAGVSRKVR
;
A
#
# COMPACT_ATOMS: atom_id res chain seq x y z
N MET A 1 9.35 8.59 -38.92
CA MET A 1 10.42 7.61 -39.13
C MET A 1 11.69 8.42 -39.30
N SER A 2 12.53 8.46 -38.25
CA SER A 2 13.84 9.13 -38.30
C SER A 2 14.82 8.21 -39.01
N GLU A 3 15.64 8.76 -39.90
CA GLU A 3 16.68 7.99 -40.60
C GLU A 3 17.69 7.39 -39.61
N PRO A 4 18.22 6.19 -39.85
CA PRO A 4 19.21 5.57 -39.00
C PRO A 4 20.58 6.24 -39.22
N GLY A 5 20.99 7.15 -38.30
CA GLY A 5 22.33 7.76 -38.35
C GLY A 5 22.47 9.13 -37.67
N GLU A 6 21.41 9.83 -37.33
CA GLU A 6 21.53 11.13 -36.67
C GLU A 6 21.78 10.95 -35.15
N ARG A 7 22.89 11.52 -34.65
CA ARG A 7 23.15 11.59 -33.19
C ARG A 7 22.01 12.33 -32.52
N PRO A 8 21.64 11.93 -31.30
CA PRO A 8 20.65 12.66 -30.52
C PRO A 8 21.04 14.12 -30.37
N ALA A 9 20.06 15.02 -30.58
CA ALA A 9 20.29 16.46 -30.43
C ALA A 9 20.79 16.80 -29.04
N THR A 10 21.73 17.71 -28.94
CA THR A 10 22.35 18.17 -27.68
C THR A 10 21.85 19.55 -27.31
N ILE A 11 22.08 19.96 -26.05
CA ILE A 11 21.77 21.31 -25.57
C ILE A 11 22.55 22.38 -26.38
N GLU A 12 23.72 22.03 -26.90
CA GLU A 12 24.53 22.89 -27.79
C GLU A 12 23.85 23.17 -29.12
N ASP A 13 23.21 22.14 -29.71
CA ASP A 13 22.46 22.27 -30.95
C ASP A 13 21.26 23.22 -30.75
N VAL A 14 20.56 23.11 -29.62
CA VAL A 14 19.47 24.04 -29.27
C VAL A 14 19.99 25.45 -29.07
N ALA A 15 21.10 25.63 -28.35
CA ALA A 15 21.70 26.94 -28.10
C ALA A 15 22.11 27.65 -29.42
N LYS A 16 22.74 26.89 -30.30
CA LYS A 16 23.14 27.39 -31.63
C LYS A 16 21.93 27.79 -32.48
N LEU A 17 20.89 26.96 -32.50
CA LEU A 17 19.68 27.24 -33.30
C LEU A 17 18.85 28.40 -32.71
N ALA A 18 18.81 28.55 -31.40
CA ALA A 18 18.10 29.65 -30.73
C ALA A 18 18.90 30.98 -30.68
N GLY A 19 20.21 30.96 -31.04
CA GLY A 19 21.10 32.11 -30.96
C GLY A 19 21.36 32.61 -29.53
N VAL A 20 21.46 31.69 -28.56
CA VAL A 20 21.68 32.01 -27.16
C VAL A 20 22.76 31.09 -26.57
N SER A 21 23.25 31.42 -25.36
CA SER A 21 24.22 30.58 -24.66
C SER A 21 23.57 29.28 -24.14
N ILE A 22 24.36 28.21 -23.93
CA ILE A 22 23.94 26.97 -23.27
C ILE A 22 23.33 27.27 -21.88
N ALA A 23 23.93 28.20 -21.15
CA ALA A 23 23.43 28.63 -19.84
C ALA A 23 22.02 29.25 -19.94
N THR A 24 21.73 29.99 -21.01
CA THR A 24 20.42 30.58 -21.26
C THR A 24 19.38 29.49 -21.60
N VAL A 25 19.74 28.48 -22.43
CA VAL A 25 18.88 27.34 -22.71
C VAL A 25 18.57 26.56 -21.43
N SER A 26 19.62 26.24 -20.65
CA SER A 26 19.47 25.55 -19.37
C SER A 26 18.57 26.32 -18.38
N ARG A 27 18.67 27.65 -18.35
CA ARG A 27 17.83 28.51 -17.51
C ARG A 27 16.40 28.57 -18.01
N ALA A 28 16.19 28.65 -19.31
CA ALA A 28 14.86 28.65 -19.93
C ALA A 28 14.10 27.33 -19.67
N LEU A 29 14.80 26.21 -19.58
CA LEU A 29 14.22 24.91 -19.23
C LEU A 29 13.88 24.75 -17.74
N ARG A 30 14.73 25.30 -16.84
CA ARG A 30 14.58 25.12 -15.38
C ARG A 30 13.74 26.17 -14.68
N SER A 31 13.85 27.41 -15.13
CA SER A 31 13.26 28.60 -14.50
C SER A 31 12.77 29.53 -15.58
N PRO A 32 11.75 29.12 -16.36
CA PRO A 32 11.28 29.88 -17.52
C PRO A 32 10.82 31.29 -17.14
N GLU A 33 10.39 31.50 -15.91
CA GLU A 33 9.98 32.79 -15.37
C GLU A 33 11.16 33.78 -15.21
N LYS A 34 12.41 33.28 -15.16
CA LYS A 34 13.63 34.11 -15.04
C LYS A 34 14.24 34.46 -16.40
N VAL A 35 13.58 34.09 -17.51
CA VAL A 35 14.05 34.34 -18.87
C VAL A 35 13.03 35.17 -19.61
N ALA A 36 13.50 36.21 -20.33
CA ALA A 36 12.62 37.08 -21.11
C ALA A 36 11.76 36.26 -22.10
N GLU A 37 10.50 36.61 -22.24
CA GLU A 37 9.51 35.86 -23.04
C GLU A 37 9.96 35.64 -24.49
N SER A 38 10.58 36.64 -25.10
CA SER A 38 11.13 36.55 -26.46
C SER A 38 12.22 35.49 -26.56
N THR A 39 13.10 35.39 -25.58
CA THR A 39 14.18 34.38 -25.53
C THR A 39 13.60 32.99 -25.26
N ARG A 40 12.62 32.90 -24.36
CA ARG A 40 11.92 31.64 -24.08
C ARG A 40 11.24 31.08 -25.32
N LYS A 41 10.52 31.90 -26.09
CA LYS A 41 9.92 31.50 -27.35
C LYS A 41 10.94 30.96 -28.37
N LYS A 42 12.12 31.62 -28.49
CA LYS A 42 13.21 31.15 -29.37
C LYS A 42 13.74 29.77 -28.96
N VAL A 43 13.97 29.58 -27.65
CA VAL A 43 14.47 28.31 -27.09
C VAL A 43 13.43 27.21 -27.27
N THR A 44 12.16 27.44 -27.01
CA THR A 44 11.07 26.46 -27.20
C THR A 44 10.94 26.05 -28.67
N ALA A 45 11.00 27.01 -29.60
CA ALA A 45 10.98 26.72 -31.04
C ALA A 45 12.21 25.90 -31.50
N ALA A 46 13.39 26.19 -30.95
CA ALA A 46 14.61 25.44 -31.25
C ALA A 46 14.51 23.99 -30.72
N ILE A 47 14.00 23.78 -29.51
CA ILE A 47 13.77 22.44 -28.94
C ILE A 47 12.81 21.64 -29.82
N ALA A 48 11.68 22.22 -30.19
CA ALA A 48 10.70 21.55 -31.06
C ALA A 48 11.30 21.15 -32.44
N ARG A 49 12.18 21.97 -32.98
CA ARG A 49 12.84 21.70 -34.27
C ARG A 49 13.95 20.69 -34.20
N THR A 50 14.72 20.67 -33.11
CA THR A 50 15.85 19.74 -32.93
C THR A 50 15.41 18.39 -32.35
N GLY A 51 14.18 18.26 -31.82
CA GLY A 51 13.77 17.07 -31.10
C GLY A 51 14.56 16.86 -29.78
N TYR A 52 15.23 17.90 -29.30
CA TYR A 52 16.04 17.82 -28.10
C TYR A 52 15.18 17.45 -26.87
N THR A 53 15.54 16.36 -26.23
CA THR A 53 15.01 15.99 -24.91
C THR A 53 16.10 16.22 -23.88
N ALA A 54 15.78 17.01 -22.84
CA ALA A 54 16.74 17.28 -21.79
C ALA A 54 17.17 15.96 -21.12
N ASN A 55 18.49 15.72 -21.06
CA ASN A 55 19.02 14.53 -20.42
C ASN A 55 18.80 14.63 -18.91
N ALA A 56 17.80 13.89 -18.40
CA ALA A 56 17.46 13.85 -16.98
C ALA A 56 18.66 13.40 -16.13
N MET A 57 19.49 12.46 -16.60
CA MET A 57 20.69 12.02 -15.90
C MET A 57 21.69 13.17 -15.68
N ALA A 58 21.92 14.01 -16.69
CA ALA A 58 22.81 15.16 -16.56
C ALA A 58 22.25 16.24 -15.64
N GLN A 59 20.92 16.40 -15.57
CA GLN A 59 20.26 17.29 -14.61
C GLN A 59 20.33 16.73 -13.18
N ASN A 60 20.04 15.46 -13.02
CA ASN A 60 20.06 14.74 -11.75
C ASN A 60 21.47 14.75 -11.13
N LEU A 61 22.51 14.52 -11.94
CA LEU A 61 23.89 14.57 -11.49
C LEU A 61 24.27 15.95 -10.90
N ARG A 62 23.76 17.04 -11.49
CA ARG A 62 24.00 18.41 -10.98
C ARG A 62 23.19 18.73 -9.75
N MET A 63 22.00 18.15 -9.62
CA MET A 63 21.10 18.34 -8.46
C MET A 63 21.42 17.37 -7.32
N GLN A 64 22.26 16.36 -7.55
CA GLN A 64 22.51 15.24 -6.63
C GLN A 64 21.21 14.57 -6.16
N ARG A 65 20.20 14.53 -7.04
CA ARG A 65 18.89 13.91 -6.80
C ARG A 65 18.41 13.23 -8.06
N SER A 66 17.90 12.01 -7.91
CA SER A 66 17.33 11.24 -9.02
C SER A 66 15.92 11.68 -9.39
N GLN A 67 15.22 12.35 -8.48
CA GLN A 67 13.77 12.58 -8.54
C GLN A 67 12.96 11.29 -8.71
N MET A 68 13.49 10.21 -8.19
CA MET A 68 12.83 8.90 -8.16
C MET A 68 12.63 8.45 -6.72
N VAL A 69 11.50 7.85 -6.43
CA VAL A 69 11.19 7.18 -5.16
C VAL A 69 11.06 5.69 -5.42
N LEU A 70 11.74 4.88 -4.62
CA LEU A 70 11.58 3.43 -4.65
C LEU A 70 10.39 3.03 -3.78
N VAL A 71 9.53 2.16 -4.31
CA VAL A 71 8.41 1.54 -3.60
C VAL A 71 8.65 0.04 -3.57
N LEU A 72 8.83 -0.53 -2.38
CA LEU A 72 9.03 -1.97 -2.20
C LEU A 72 7.76 -2.63 -1.67
N ALA A 73 7.24 -3.59 -2.42
CA ALA A 73 6.11 -4.41 -2.06
C ALA A 73 6.48 -5.89 -2.02
N SER A 74 5.88 -6.65 -1.10
CA SER A 74 6.05 -8.11 -1.05
C SER A 74 5.42 -8.80 -2.25
N SER A 75 4.32 -8.24 -2.80
CA SER A 75 3.67 -8.73 -4.00
C SER A 75 2.93 -7.60 -4.71
N ILE A 76 3.25 -7.37 -5.97
CA ILE A 76 2.51 -6.44 -6.84
C ILE A 76 1.15 -7.00 -7.27
N ALA A 77 0.91 -8.29 -7.08
CA ALA A 77 -0.37 -8.94 -7.33
C ALA A 77 -1.37 -8.75 -6.18
N ASP A 78 -0.95 -8.19 -5.04
CA ASP A 78 -1.85 -7.86 -3.94
C ASP A 78 -2.84 -6.76 -4.39
N PRO A 79 -4.17 -6.99 -4.33
CA PRO A 79 -5.15 -5.99 -4.73
C PRO A 79 -5.05 -4.66 -3.96
N ASN A 80 -4.54 -4.67 -2.72
CA ASN A 80 -4.33 -3.46 -1.94
C ASN A 80 -3.20 -2.60 -2.51
N PHE A 81 -2.14 -3.24 -3.02
CA PHE A 81 -0.99 -2.54 -3.61
C PHE A 81 -1.41 -1.57 -4.72
N ALA A 82 -2.26 -2.00 -5.65
CA ALA A 82 -2.69 -1.17 -6.77
C ALA A 82 -3.38 0.13 -6.32
N GLY A 83 -4.23 0.06 -5.30
CA GLY A 83 -4.93 1.24 -4.76
C GLY A 83 -3.97 2.21 -4.04
N ILE A 84 -3.00 1.68 -3.29
CA ILE A 84 -1.97 2.47 -2.62
C ILE A 84 -1.03 3.12 -3.65
N LEU A 85 -0.58 2.34 -4.65
CA LEU A 85 0.30 2.81 -5.72
C LEU A 85 -0.30 4.02 -6.45
N THR A 86 -1.59 3.98 -6.79
CA THR A 86 -2.26 5.10 -7.46
C THR A 86 -2.16 6.40 -6.65
N GLY A 87 -2.29 6.32 -5.32
CA GLY A 87 -2.11 7.47 -4.44
C GLY A 87 -0.65 7.94 -4.37
N LEU A 88 0.30 7.00 -4.29
CA LEU A 88 1.74 7.27 -4.30
C LEU A 88 2.15 8.00 -5.58
N GLU A 89 1.77 7.47 -6.74
CA GLU A 89 2.13 8.03 -8.06
C GLU A 89 1.58 9.44 -8.25
N LYS A 90 0.31 9.66 -7.88
CA LYS A 90 -0.31 10.99 -7.98
C LYS A 90 0.46 12.02 -7.15
N ALA A 91 0.74 11.73 -5.88
CA ALA A 91 1.45 12.66 -5.01
C ALA A 91 2.92 12.86 -5.42
N ALA A 92 3.57 11.84 -6.00
CA ALA A 92 4.90 11.94 -6.57
C ALA A 92 4.91 12.86 -7.80
N ALA A 93 4.02 12.63 -8.75
CA ALA A 93 3.90 13.40 -9.99
C ALA A 93 3.61 14.88 -9.72
N ASP A 94 2.75 15.20 -8.75
CA ASP A 94 2.41 16.58 -8.34
C ASP A 94 3.67 17.37 -7.86
N ARG A 95 4.74 16.66 -7.46
CA ARG A 95 6.02 17.24 -7.03
C ARG A 95 7.20 16.92 -7.95
N GLY A 96 6.93 16.41 -9.16
CA GLY A 96 7.95 16.12 -10.17
C GLY A 96 8.81 14.90 -9.88
N TYR A 97 8.33 13.97 -9.06
CA TYR A 97 8.98 12.69 -8.78
C TYR A 97 8.37 11.56 -9.59
N GLY A 98 9.22 10.61 -10.01
CA GLY A 98 8.80 9.33 -10.55
C GLY A 98 8.83 8.22 -9.50
N VAL A 99 8.20 7.09 -9.79
CA VAL A 99 8.13 5.92 -8.91
C VAL A 99 8.84 4.74 -9.56
N LEU A 100 9.74 4.09 -8.83
CA LEU A 100 10.34 2.81 -9.16
C LEU A 100 9.68 1.74 -8.27
N ILE A 101 9.20 0.66 -8.87
CA ILE A 101 8.54 -0.42 -8.14
C ILE A 101 9.47 -1.62 -8.03
N GLY A 102 9.67 -2.12 -6.81
CA GLY A 102 10.36 -3.36 -6.51
C GLY A 102 9.39 -4.41 -5.97
N ASN A 103 9.21 -5.50 -6.71
CA ASN A 103 8.50 -6.69 -6.25
C ASN A 103 9.51 -7.62 -5.56
N THR A 104 9.38 -7.83 -4.25
CA THR A 104 10.38 -8.57 -3.49
C THR A 104 10.05 -10.05 -3.33
N GLU A 105 8.80 -10.44 -3.55
CA GLU A 105 8.27 -11.81 -3.32
C GLU A 105 8.63 -12.37 -1.94
N GLY A 106 8.86 -11.48 -0.96
CA GLY A 106 9.33 -11.85 0.37
C GLY A 106 10.75 -12.43 0.40
N THR A 107 11.55 -12.21 -0.66
CA THR A 107 12.89 -12.79 -0.81
C THR A 107 13.97 -11.77 -0.45
N THR A 108 14.74 -12.02 0.61
CA THR A 108 15.78 -11.12 1.13
C THR A 108 16.84 -10.75 0.10
N GLY A 109 17.25 -11.68 -0.77
CA GLY A 109 18.24 -11.39 -1.82
C GLY A 109 17.76 -10.38 -2.86
N ILE A 110 16.47 -10.42 -3.20
CA ILE A 110 15.83 -9.47 -4.11
C ILE A 110 15.75 -8.09 -3.45
N GLU A 111 15.36 -8.05 -2.17
CA GLU A 111 15.28 -6.81 -1.39
C GLU A 111 16.63 -6.08 -1.33
N GLN A 112 17.72 -6.81 -1.09
CA GLN A 112 19.07 -6.24 -1.08
C GLN A 112 19.46 -5.62 -2.43
N THR A 113 19.01 -6.21 -3.54
CA THR A 113 19.25 -5.66 -4.87
C THR A 113 18.57 -4.31 -5.04
N TYR A 114 17.34 -4.17 -4.56
CA TYR A 114 16.62 -2.91 -4.60
C TYR A 114 17.22 -1.85 -3.65
N MET A 115 17.73 -2.24 -2.49
CA MET A 115 18.38 -1.31 -1.57
C MET A 115 19.62 -0.63 -2.17
N ARG A 116 20.28 -1.26 -3.14
CA ARG A 116 21.36 -0.61 -3.90
C ARG A 116 20.87 0.63 -4.67
N PHE A 117 19.61 0.70 -5.07
CA PHE A 117 19.08 1.88 -5.76
C PHE A 117 19.15 3.13 -4.90
N LEU A 118 19.01 2.98 -3.57
CA LEU A 118 19.19 4.07 -2.62
C LEU A 118 20.68 4.44 -2.46
N SER A 119 21.55 3.46 -2.29
CA SER A 119 22.99 3.69 -2.07
C SER A 119 23.71 4.22 -3.31
N THR A 120 23.23 3.91 -4.51
CA THR A 120 23.77 4.41 -5.78
C THR A 120 23.12 5.73 -6.24
N GLY A 121 22.15 6.26 -5.50
CA GLY A 121 21.45 7.49 -5.86
C GLY A 121 20.46 7.34 -7.02
N MET A 122 20.06 6.12 -7.37
CA MET A 122 18.98 5.87 -8.36
C MET A 122 17.61 6.21 -7.80
N ALA A 123 17.43 6.19 -6.48
CA ALA A 123 16.25 6.66 -5.79
C ALA A 123 16.65 7.53 -4.59
N ASP A 124 15.88 8.59 -4.36
CA ASP A 124 16.13 9.58 -3.31
C ASP A 124 15.51 9.18 -1.97
N GLY A 125 14.51 8.30 -1.98
CA GLY A 125 13.78 7.84 -0.82
C GLY A 125 13.05 6.52 -1.06
N LEU A 126 12.46 5.97 0.01
CA LEU A 126 11.88 4.64 0.02
C LEU A 126 10.49 4.63 0.68
N VAL A 127 9.51 4.04 0.01
CA VAL A 127 8.24 3.62 0.61
C VAL A 127 8.25 2.10 0.78
N LEU A 128 8.01 1.62 2.00
CA LEU A 128 8.00 0.20 2.36
C LEU A 128 6.56 -0.29 2.58
N LEU A 129 6.18 -1.34 1.86
CA LEU A 129 4.95 -2.11 2.08
C LEU A 129 5.26 -3.54 2.58
N THR A 130 6.53 -3.85 2.82
CA THR A 130 6.99 -5.20 3.18
C THR A 130 6.80 -5.53 4.67
N GLY A 131 6.66 -4.52 5.54
CA GLY A 131 6.54 -4.71 6.99
C GLY A 131 7.87 -4.90 7.72
N HIS A 132 8.99 -4.84 7.01
CA HIS A 132 10.34 -4.85 7.57
C HIS A 132 11.28 -4.00 6.72
N ILE A 133 12.41 -3.61 7.29
CA ILE A 133 13.45 -2.90 6.56
C ILE A 133 14.37 -3.94 5.94
N PRO A 134 14.57 -3.93 4.61
CA PRO A 134 15.53 -4.83 3.99
C PRO A 134 16.95 -4.48 4.44
N VAL A 135 17.57 -5.33 5.25
CA VAL A 135 18.93 -5.10 5.75
C VAL A 135 19.89 -5.92 4.91
N ALA A 136 20.87 -5.27 4.29
CA ALA A 136 21.99 -5.95 3.64
C ALA A 136 23.05 -6.29 4.70
N GLY A 137 22.99 -7.49 5.29
CA GLY A 137 23.93 -7.93 6.32
C GLY A 137 23.65 -7.33 7.70
N GLU A 138 24.61 -7.39 8.62
CA GLU A 138 24.50 -6.69 9.90
C GLU A 138 24.32 -5.20 9.70
N PRO A 139 23.48 -4.50 10.50
CA PRO A 139 23.24 -3.09 10.34
C PRO A 139 24.51 -2.30 10.65
N GLN A 140 25.33 -2.07 9.63
CA GLN A 140 26.58 -1.31 9.77
C GLN A 140 26.36 0.20 9.76
N ALA A 141 25.17 0.66 9.33
CA ALA A 141 24.88 2.08 9.28
C ALA A 141 23.60 2.39 10.08
N PRO A 142 23.60 3.45 10.90
CA PRO A 142 22.39 3.89 11.57
C PRO A 142 21.32 4.30 10.55
N LEU A 143 20.03 4.07 10.85
CA LEU A 143 18.91 4.44 9.98
C LEU A 143 18.93 5.91 9.56
N SER A 144 19.50 6.78 10.41
CA SER A 144 19.69 8.20 10.12
C SER A 144 20.62 8.48 8.93
N SER A 145 21.48 7.53 8.56
CA SER A 145 22.36 7.65 7.38
C SER A 145 21.69 7.22 6.07
N LEU A 146 20.56 6.51 6.15
CA LEU A 146 19.78 6.14 4.98
C LEU A 146 18.97 7.33 4.45
N PRO A 147 18.60 7.32 3.16
CA PRO A 147 17.57 8.21 2.63
C PRO A 147 16.27 8.10 3.45
N PRO A 148 15.39 9.13 3.43
CA PRO A 148 14.11 9.05 4.10
C PRO A 148 13.31 7.81 3.70
N ILE A 149 12.76 7.15 4.72
CA ILE A 149 11.91 5.96 4.58
C ILE A 149 10.55 6.26 5.20
N VAL A 150 9.49 5.82 4.54
CA VAL A 150 8.13 5.80 5.07
C VAL A 150 7.57 4.40 4.89
N ALA A 151 7.02 3.83 5.94
CA ALA A 151 6.30 2.56 5.88
C ALA A 151 4.81 2.79 5.68
N THR A 152 4.17 1.89 4.95
CA THR A 152 2.71 1.87 4.78
C THR A 152 2.21 0.44 4.72
N GLU A 153 0.89 0.26 4.87
CA GLU A 153 0.20 -1.03 4.91
C GLU A 153 0.58 -1.91 6.11
N ARG A 154 1.87 -2.19 6.31
CA ARG A 154 2.39 -3.01 7.41
C ARG A 154 3.23 -2.15 8.34
N PRO A 155 2.80 -1.92 9.60
CA PRO A 155 3.56 -1.14 10.55
C PRO A 155 4.90 -1.82 10.88
N LEU A 156 5.92 -1.00 11.07
CA LEU A 156 7.23 -1.44 11.54
C LEU A 156 7.30 -1.32 13.06
N ALA A 157 8.05 -2.23 13.68
CA ALA A 157 8.36 -2.12 15.12
C ALA A 157 9.22 -0.87 15.43
N ASN A 158 9.98 -0.39 14.44
CA ASN A 158 10.86 0.77 14.59
C ASN A 158 10.08 2.09 14.43
N ARG A 159 10.04 2.88 15.52
CA ARG A 159 9.37 4.20 15.56
C ARG A 159 10.17 5.34 14.94
N GLU A 160 11.40 5.12 14.52
CA GLU A 160 12.22 6.11 13.82
C GLU A 160 11.82 6.27 12.33
N ILE A 161 10.87 5.45 11.88
CA ILE A 161 10.32 5.50 10.53
C ILE A 161 8.86 5.95 10.59
N SER A 162 8.52 6.93 9.75
CA SER A 162 7.13 7.37 9.62
C SER A 162 6.27 6.24 9.06
N TYR A 163 5.04 6.15 9.55
CA TYR A 163 4.07 5.15 9.12
C TYR A 163 2.74 5.79 8.74
N VAL A 164 2.14 5.32 7.66
CA VAL A 164 0.77 5.64 7.27
C VAL A 164 0.02 4.35 6.98
N GLY A 165 -1.10 4.13 7.64
CA GLY A 165 -1.94 2.95 7.43
C GLY A 165 -3.36 3.14 7.94
N VAL A 166 -4.16 2.09 7.85
CA VAL A 166 -5.49 2.07 8.49
C VAL A 166 -5.33 1.82 9.99
N ASP A 167 -6.27 2.33 10.79
CA ASP A 167 -6.40 1.93 12.20
C ASP A 167 -7.02 0.52 12.26
N ASP A 168 -6.17 -0.50 12.20
CA ASP A 168 -6.58 -1.90 12.21
C ASP A 168 -7.35 -2.28 13.48
N VAL A 169 -7.02 -1.66 14.62
CA VAL A 169 -7.68 -1.92 15.91
C VAL A 169 -9.11 -1.37 15.88
N ALA A 170 -9.26 -0.08 15.53
CA ALA A 170 -10.58 0.56 15.49
C ALA A 170 -11.47 -0.08 14.42
N ALA A 171 -10.91 -0.41 13.24
CA ALA A 171 -11.65 -1.02 12.15
C ALA A 171 -12.13 -2.45 12.49
N SER A 172 -11.28 -3.27 13.11
CA SER A 172 -11.67 -4.62 13.52
C SER A 172 -12.64 -4.62 14.70
N LYS A 173 -12.52 -3.64 15.63
CA LYS A 173 -13.49 -3.41 16.68
C LYS A 173 -14.88 -3.12 16.07
N MET A 174 -14.97 -2.16 15.14
CA MET A 174 -16.22 -1.81 14.45
C MET A 174 -16.83 -3.02 13.72
N ALA A 175 -16.03 -3.82 13.06
CA ALA A 175 -16.49 -5.05 12.39
C ALA A 175 -17.08 -6.06 13.37
N THR A 176 -16.45 -6.22 14.55
CA THR A 176 -16.92 -7.12 15.61
C THR A 176 -18.23 -6.63 16.21
N GLU A 177 -18.33 -5.35 16.54
CA GLU A 177 -19.55 -4.71 17.06
C GLU A 177 -20.71 -4.85 16.08
N TYR A 178 -20.45 -4.72 14.78
CA TYR A 178 -21.46 -4.94 13.75
C TYR A 178 -22.00 -6.38 13.79
N LEU A 179 -21.14 -7.40 13.85
CA LEU A 179 -21.58 -8.79 13.96
C LEU A 179 -22.37 -9.05 15.26
N ILE A 180 -21.97 -8.44 16.38
CA ILE A 180 -22.69 -8.51 17.65
C ILE A 180 -24.05 -7.83 17.54
N SER A 181 -24.16 -6.70 16.86
CA SER A 181 -25.43 -6.00 16.63
C SER A 181 -26.44 -6.80 15.82
N LEU A 182 -25.97 -7.72 14.95
CA LEU A 182 -26.76 -8.69 14.22
C LEU A 182 -27.21 -9.90 15.09
N GLY A 183 -26.80 -9.94 16.36
CA GLY A 183 -27.16 -10.99 17.30
C GLY A 183 -26.15 -12.14 17.38
N HIS A 184 -25.03 -12.09 16.67
CA HIS A 184 -24.00 -13.12 16.76
C HIS A 184 -23.32 -13.10 18.13
N ARG A 185 -23.14 -14.29 18.73
CA ARG A 185 -22.47 -14.50 20.02
C ARG A 185 -21.31 -15.50 19.92
N LYS A 186 -21.30 -16.29 18.88
CA LYS A 186 -20.23 -17.21 18.52
C LYS A 186 -19.58 -16.70 17.24
N ILE A 187 -18.52 -15.91 17.39
CA ILE A 187 -17.81 -15.28 16.30
C ILE A 187 -16.38 -15.83 16.26
N ALA A 188 -15.99 -16.50 15.17
CA ALA A 188 -14.62 -16.94 14.98
C ALA A 188 -13.82 -15.85 14.25
N CYS A 189 -12.69 -15.43 14.84
CA CYS A 189 -11.75 -14.50 14.23
C CYS A 189 -10.61 -15.27 13.57
N ILE A 190 -10.57 -15.29 12.23
CA ILE A 190 -9.48 -15.94 11.48
C ILE A 190 -8.35 -14.93 11.32
N SER A 191 -7.16 -15.29 11.85
CA SER A 191 -5.98 -14.43 11.85
C SER A 191 -5.25 -14.45 10.50
N GLY A 192 -4.34 -13.51 10.29
CA GLY A 192 -3.30 -13.54 9.26
C GLY A 192 -2.10 -14.38 9.70
N GLY A 193 -1.02 -14.31 8.93
CA GLY A 193 0.21 -15.01 9.24
C GLY A 193 0.83 -14.60 10.59
N PRO A 194 1.60 -15.48 11.22
CA PRO A 194 2.14 -15.25 12.57
C PRO A 194 3.17 -14.11 12.62
N THR A 195 3.77 -13.76 11.50
CA THR A 195 4.73 -12.65 11.39
C THR A 195 4.10 -11.34 10.94
N ASP A 196 2.80 -11.33 10.63
CA ASP A 196 2.10 -10.11 10.21
C ASP A 196 1.53 -9.38 11.42
N VAL A 197 2.14 -8.26 11.79
CA VAL A 197 1.74 -7.41 12.93
C VAL A 197 0.26 -7.01 12.87
N ARG A 198 -0.32 -6.86 11.66
CA ARG A 198 -1.75 -6.55 11.48
C ARG A 198 -2.65 -7.65 12.04
N SER A 199 -2.16 -8.90 12.05
CA SER A 199 -2.91 -10.01 12.63
C SER A 199 -3.22 -9.79 14.11
N ASP A 200 -2.24 -9.32 14.87
CA ASP A 200 -2.41 -9.03 16.30
C ASP A 200 -3.18 -7.73 16.55
N LEU A 201 -2.99 -6.72 15.68
CA LEU A 201 -3.76 -5.47 15.76
C LEU A 201 -5.24 -5.72 15.51
N ARG A 202 -5.60 -6.45 14.44
CA ARG A 202 -6.99 -6.82 14.12
C ARG A 202 -7.60 -7.70 15.19
N HIS A 203 -6.85 -8.67 15.71
CA HIS A 203 -7.29 -9.50 16.83
C HIS A 203 -7.48 -8.68 18.12
N SER A 204 -6.65 -7.68 18.38
CA SER A 204 -6.85 -6.75 19.50
C SER A 204 -8.16 -5.98 19.37
N GLY A 205 -8.47 -5.46 18.18
CA GLY A 205 -9.75 -4.80 17.90
C GLY A 205 -10.95 -5.72 18.09
N TYR A 206 -10.87 -6.95 17.57
CA TYR A 206 -11.88 -7.97 17.79
C TYR A 206 -12.14 -8.20 19.28
N ARG A 207 -11.10 -8.39 20.08
CA ARG A 207 -11.24 -8.55 21.54
C ARG A 207 -11.85 -7.34 22.24
N GLN A 208 -11.54 -6.12 21.77
CA GLN A 208 -12.15 -4.90 22.31
C GLN A 208 -13.65 -4.88 22.01
N GLY A 209 -14.07 -5.20 20.79
CA GLY A 209 -15.48 -5.31 20.42
C GLY A 209 -16.23 -6.37 21.23
N LEU A 210 -15.60 -7.52 21.50
CA LEU A 210 -16.20 -8.56 22.36
C LEU A 210 -16.43 -8.08 23.80
N LYS A 211 -15.50 -7.30 24.37
CA LYS A 211 -15.59 -6.79 25.76
C LYS A 211 -16.68 -5.75 25.95
N GLU A 212 -17.05 -5.02 24.91
CA GLU A 212 -18.13 -4.04 24.97
C GLU A 212 -19.53 -4.68 24.85
N SER A 213 -19.59 -5.98 24.53
CA SER A 213 -20.83 -6.72 24.61
C SER A 213 -21.28 -6.90 26.06
N PRO A 214 -22.58 -6.75 26.37
CA PRO A 214 -23.11 -7.08 27.70
C PRO A 214 -22.96 -8.56 28.07
N ASP A 215 -22.74 -9.41 27.06
CA ASP A 215 -22.53 -10.85 27.22
C ASP A 215 -21.02 -11.14 27.31
N SER A 216 -20.65 -12.12 28.16
CA SER A 216 -19.26 -12.61 28.20
C SER A 216 -19.00 -13.50 27.00
N LEU A 217 -18.49 -12.89 25.91
CA LEU A 217 -18.21 -13.58 24.67
C LEU A 217 -16.83 -14.24 24.69
N ARG A 218 -16.74 -15.41 24.04
CA ARG A 218 -15.49 -16.16 23.90
C ARG A 218 -14.56 -15.48 22.91
N ASP A 219 -13.30 -15.27 23.30
CA ASP A 219 -12.20 -14.98 22.38
C ASP A 219 -11.89 -16.26 21.58
N TRP A 220 -12.24 -16.25 20.29
CA TRP A 220 -12.13 -17.41 19.43
C TRP A 220 -11.25 -17.12 18.22
N ARG A 221 -9.95 -17.16 18.43
CA ARG A 221 -8.95 -17.01 17.37
C ARG A 221 -8.73 -18.33 16.65
N VAL A 222 -8.74 -18.29 15.32
CA VAL A 222 -8.41 -19.39 14.42
C VAL A 222 -7.20 -18.97 13.56
N GLU A 223 -6.17 -19.80 13.52
CA GLU A 223 -4.97 -19.48 12.77
C GLU A 223 -5.21 -19.52 11.25
N GLY A 224 -4.63 -18.54 10.55
CA GLY A 224 -4.61 -18.40 9.11
C GLY A 224 -3.31 -17.73 8.66
N ASP A 225 -3.20 -17.45 7.36
CA ASP A 225 -2.06 -16.76 6.76
C ASP A 225 -2.48 -15.63 5.80
N GLY A 226 -3.80 -15.38 5.68
CA GLY A 226 -4.37 -14.36 4.80
C GLY A 226 -4.69 -14.86 3.39
N SER A 227 -4.39 -16.12 3.05
CA SER A 227 -4.72 -16.72 1.77
C SER A 227 -6.17 -17.25 1.72
N VAL A 228 -6.66 -17.49 0.51
CA VAL A 228 -7.96 -18.18 0.27
C VAL A 228 -7.92 -19.59 0.85
N GLU A 229 -6.80 -20.28 0.68
CA GLU A 229 -6.56 -21.64 1.17
C GLU A 229 -6.63 -21.72 2.68
N SER A 230 -6.08 -20.74 3.37
CA SER A 230 -6.13 -20.68 4.84
C SER A 230 -7.56 -20.45 5.37
N GLY A 231 -8.39 -19.69 4.64
CA GLY A 231 -9.80 -19.53 4.93
C GLY A 231 -10.57 -20.85 4.84
N ARG A 232 -10.32 -21.62 3.78
CA ARG A 232 -10.88 -22.97 3.63
C ARG A 232 -10.43 -23.91 4.75
N ALA A 233 -9.13 -23.95 5.02
CA ALA A 233 -8.57 -24.78 6.08
C ALA A 233 -9.10 -24.43 7.48
N ALA A 234 -9.42 -23.16 7.74
CA ALA A 234 -10.02 -22.72 8.99
C ALA A 234 -11.43 -23.32 9.18
N VAL A 235 -12.25 -23.33 8.13
CA VAL A 235 -13.57 -23.99 8.15
C VAL A 235 -13.41 -25.47 8.43
N GLU A 236 -12.51 -26.18 7.71
CA GLU A 236 -12.25 -27.60 7.94
C GLU A 236 -11.95 -27.92 9.41
N ARG A 237 -11.03 -27.16 10.01
CA ARG A 237 -10.63 -27.33 11.42
C ARG A 237 -11.77 -27.12 12.39
N LEU A 238 -12.68 -26.18 12.10
CA LEU A 238 -13.81 -25.87 12.98
C LEU A 238 -14.89 -26.94 12.91
N PHE A 239 -15.11 -27.51 11.72
CA PHE A 239 -16.11 -28.58 11.52
C PHE A 239 -15.72 -29.93 12.15
N ILE A 240 -14.45 -30.16 12.47
CA ILE A 240 -14.01 -31.33 13.25
C ILE A 240 -14.47 -31.21 14.72
N LYS A 241 -14.71 -29.99 15.21
CA LYS A 241 -15.12 -29.71 16.57
C LYS A 241 -16.62 -29.40 16.57
N ASP A 242 -17.47 -30.13 17.26
CA ASP A 242 -18.93 -29.91 17.29
C ASP A 242 -19.38 -28.52 17.83
N ASP A 243 -18.47 -27.57 17.96
CA ASP A 243 -18.75 -26.22 18.40
C ASP A 243 -18.47 -25.22 17.25
N LEU A 244 -19.51 -24.91 16.48
CA LEU A 244 -19.42 -24.05 15.30
C LEU A 244 -19.73 -22.58 15.67
N PRO A 245 -19.03 -21.61 15.06
CA PRO A 245 -19.43 -20.22 15.14
C PRO A 245 -20.71 -19.97 14.34
N THR A 246 -21.34 -18.82 14.55
CA THR A 246 -22.42 -18.32 13.70
C THR A 246 -21.95 -17.24 12.74
N ALA A 247 -20.77 -16.69 13.00
CA ALA A 247 -20.13 -15.67 12.14
C ALA A 247 -18.61 -15.83 12.11
N PHE A 248 -18.03 -15.41 11.01
CA PHE A 248 -16.59 -15.33 10.78
C PHE A 248 -16.17 -13.89 10.58
N LEU A 249 -15.22 -13.42 11.38
CA LEU A 249 -14.45 -12.21 11.12
C LEU A 249 -13.11 -12.64 10.51
N CYS A 250 -12.91 -12.36 9.25
CA CYS A 250 -11.75 -12.82 8.49
C CYS A 250 -10.65 -11.75 8.48
N PHE A 251 -9.39 -12.20 8.49
CA PHE A 251 -8.24 -11.33 8.43
C PHE A 251 -8.31 -10.36 7.22
N ASN A 252 -8.70 -10.88 6.06
CA ASN A 252 -8.89 -10.11 4.83
C ASN A 252 -9.97 -10.72 3.94
N ASP A 253 -10.26 -10.09 2.81
CA ASP A 253 -11.27 -10.55 1.86
C ASP A 253 -10.89 -11.89 1.19
N ASN A 254 -9.60 -12.14 0.94
CA ASN A 254 -9.14 -13.42 0.40
C ASN A 254 -9.49 -14.58 1.36
N THR A 255 -9.21 -14.39 2.64
CA THR A 255 -9.60 -15.37 3.67
C THR A 255 -11.12 -15.55 3.72
N ALA A 256 -11.89 -14.44 3.64
CA ALA A 256 -13.35 -14.48 3.63
C ALA A 256 -13.91 -15.27 2.41
N ILE A 257 -13.35 -15.08 1.22
CA ILE A 257 -13.68 -15.83 0.01
C ILE A 257 -13.43 -17.33 0.24
N GLY A 258 -12.30 -17.67 0.89
CA GLY A 258 -11.98 -19.05 1.24
C GLY A 258 -13.01 -19.67 2.18
N VAL A 259 -13.42 -18.93 3.21
CA VAL A 259 -14.47 -19.35 4.17
C VAL A 259 -15.80 -19.58 3.45
N ILE A 260 -16.27 -18.61 2.66
CA ILE A 260 -17.54 -18.72 1.91
C ILE A 260 -17.51 -19.93 0.99
N SER A 261 -16.43 -20.10 0.23
CA SER A 261 -16.28 -21.24 -0.66
C SER A 261 -16.34 -22.59 0.08
N ALA A 262 -15.70 -22.72 1.24
CA ALA A 262 -15.70 -23.97 2.01
C ALA A 262 -17.09 -24.28 2.62
N LEU A 263 -17.80 -23.24 3.08
CA LEU A 263 -19.16 -23.37 3.59
C LEU A 263 -20.13 -23.81 2.50
N GLN A 264 -20.10 -23.16 1.34
CA GLN A 264 -20.95 -23.50 0.19
C GLN A 264 -20.70 -24.91 -0.34
N LEU A 265 -19.45 -25.34 -0.40
CA LEU A 265 -19.12 -26.75 -0.79
C LEU A 265 -19.67 -27.79 0.18
N ARG A 266 -19.98 -27.42 1.42
CA ARG A 266 -20.63 -28.25 2.43
C ARG A 266 -22.15 -28.12 2.42
N GLY A 267 -22.71 -27.34 1.53
CA GLY A 267 -24.17 -27.15 1.40
C GLY A 267 -24.73 -26.12 2.39
N TYR A 268 -23.88 -25.27 3.01
CA TYR A 268 -24.33 -24.17 3.86
C TYR A 268 -24.48 -22.88 3.06
N ASP A 269 -25.48 -22.10 3.42
CA ASP A 269 -25.78 -20.84 2.82
C ASP A 269 -25.14 -19.68 3.61
N VAL A 270 -24.51 -18.74 2.89
CA VAL A 270 -24.04 -17.46 3.41
C VAL A 270 -24.94 -16.37 2.82
N PRO A 271 -25.63 -15.58 3.62
CA PRO A 271 -25.51 -15.42 5.08
C PRO A 271 -26.48 -16.24 5.93
N ALA A 272 -27.35 -17.10 5.34
CA ALA A 272 -28.49 -17.71 6.04
C ALA A 272 -28.06 -18.64 7.20
N ASP A 273 -27.01 -19.42 7.03
CA ASP A 273 -26.46 -20.31 8.07
C ASP A 273 -25.28 -19.67 8.79
N PHE A 274 -24.43 -18.93 8.08
CA PHE A 274 -23.23 -18.28 8.62
C PHE A 274 -23.05 -16.87 8.04
N SER A 275 -22.73 -15.91 8.88
CA SER A 275 -22.27 -14.58 8.43
C SER A 275 -20.76 -14.60 8.23
N VAL A 276 -20.29 -13.91 7.18
CA VAL A 276 -18.85 -13.77 6.88
C VAL A 276 -18.53 -12.30 6.60
N LEU A 277 -17.57 -11.76 7.36
CA LEU A 277 -17.09 -10.39 7.24
C LEU A 277 -15.60 -10.39 6.90
N GLY A 278 -15.23 -9.68 5.84
CA GLY A 278 -13.87 -9.53 5.35
C GLY A 278 -13.18 -8.24 5.83
N PHE A 279 -12.02 -7.97 5.22
CA PHE A 279 -11.25 -6.74 5.42
C PHE A 279 -10.52 -6.44 4.12
N ASP A 280 -10.45 -5.17 3.70
CA ASP A 280 -9.77 -4.58 2.55
C ASP A 280 -10.70 -3.94 1.53
N ASP A 281 -11.88 -4.49 1.25
CA ASP A 281 -12.79 -4.13 0.16
C ASP A 281 -12.09 -4.20 -1.21
N ILE A 282 -11.53 -5.37 -1.51
CA ILE A 282 -10.91 -5.63 -2.81
C ILE A 282 -11.95 -5.56 -3.94
N PRO A 283 -11.55 -5.32 -5.21
CA PRO A 283 -12.50 -5.17 -6.33
C PRO A 283 -13.48 -6.34 -6.49
N PHE A 284 -13.08 -7.56 -6.10
CA PHE A 284 -13.95 -8.75 -6.18
C PHE A 284 -15.00 -8.80 -5.07
N ALA A 285 -14.83 -8.10 -3.94
CA ALA A 285 -15.75 -8.14 -2.81
C ALA A 285 -17.20 -7.78 -3.19
N ASN A 286 -17.38 -6.84 -4.12
CA ASN A 286 -18.70 -6.42 -4.62
C ASN A 286 -19.29 -7.35 -5.68
N ASN A 287 -18.43 -8.10 -6.39
CA ASN A 287 -18.83 -8.93 -7.53
C ASN A 287 -18.85 -10.43 -7.19
N PHE A 288 -18.68 -10.76 -5.93
CA PHE A 288 -18.77 -12.11 -5.42
C PHE A 288 -20.23 -12.44 -5.02
N THR A 289 -20.60 -13.70 -4.94
CA THR A 289 -21.96 -14.12 -4.52
C THR A 289 -21.85 -15.04 -3.29
N PRO A 290 -22.37 -14.57 -2.13
CA PRO A 290 -22.97 -13.26 -1.85
C PRO A 290 -21.93 -12.12 -1.87
N GLY A 291 -22.35 -10.87 -2.16
CA GLY A 291 -21.51 -9.71 -2.05
C GLY A 291 -20.93 -9.58 -0.65
N LEU A 292 -19.61 -9.40 -0.53
CA LEU A 292 -18.89 -9.49 0.74
C LEU A 292 -19.00 -8.21 1.55
N THR A 293 -19.58 -8.31 2.74
CA THR A 293 -19.47 -7.28 3.81
C THR A 293 -18.03 -7.22 4.30
N THR A 294 -17.44 -6.04 4.32
CA THR A 294 -16.00 -5.89 4.57
C THR A 294 -15.65 -4.51 5.11
N ILE A 295 -14.43 -4.36 5.61
CA ILE A 295 -13.85 -3.05 5.95
C ILE A 295 -13.13 -2.50 4.73
N ARG A 296 -13.54 -1.30 4.28
CA ARG A 296 -12.84 -0.56 3.20
C ARG A 296 -11.66 0.21 3.76
N GLN A 297 -10.48 -0.09 3.25
CA GLN A 297 -9.30 0.72 3.52
C GLN A 297 -9.24 1.95 2.57
N PRO A 298 -8.86 3.14 3.06
CA PRO A 298 -8.70 4.33 2.22
C PRO A 298 -7.36 4.29 1.45
N ARG A 299 -7.14 3.26 0.62
CA ARG A 299 -5.86 2.90 -0.02
C ARG A 299 -5.20 4.06 -0.76
N HIS A 300 -5.98 4.76 -1.59
CA HIS A 300 -5.48 5.92 -2.34
C HIS A 300 -4.94 7.00 -1.38
N ARG A 301 -5.70 7.30 -0.33
CA ARG A 301 -5.30 8.30 0.67
C ARG A 301 -4.08 7.85 1.48
N ILE A 302 -3.96 6.55 1.78
CA ILE A 302 -2.77 5.98 2.42
C ILE A 302 -1.54 6.26 1.55
N GLY A 303 -1.59 5.95 0.25
CA GLY A 303 -0.50 6.19 -0.68
C GLY A 303 -0.16 7.68 -0.82
N GLU A 304 -1.16 8.54 -1.01
CA GLU A 304 -1.00 9.99 -1.11
C GLU A 304 -0.30 10.57 0.13
N ARG A 305 -0.72 10.16 1.34
CA ARG A 305 -0.14 10.63 2.59
C ARG A 305 1.28 10.10 2.80
N ALA A 306 1.53 8.83 2.52
CA ALA A 306 2.85 8.22 2.63
C ALA A 306 3.88 8.94 1.72
N MET A 307 3.53 9.16 0.44
CA MET A 307 4.38 9.89 -0.48
C MET A 307 4.60 11.34 -0.05
N THR A 308 3.54 12.03 0.40
CA THR A 308 3.64 13.41 0.88
C THR A 308 4.63 13.51 2.04
N ILE A 309 4.53 12.63 3.04
CA ILE A 309 5.46 12.60 4.19
C ILE A 309 6.89 12.34 3.71
N LEU A 310 7.08 11.41 2.79
CA LEU A 310 8.41 11.11 2.25
C LEU A 310 9.03 12.32 1.56
N LEU A 311 8.29 12.97 0.67
CA LEU A 311 8.77 14.13 -0.08
C LEU A 311 9.01 15.36 0.81
N ASP A 312 8.19 15.56 1.85
CA ASP A 312 8.43 16.59 2.86
C ASP A 312 9.77 16.35 3.59
N ARG A 313 10.06 15.10 3.97
CA ARG A 313 11.32 14.71 4.60
C ARG A 313 12.51 14.75 3.64
N LEU A 314 12.30 14.52 2.36
CA LEU A 314 13.34 14.76 1.34
C LEU A 314 13.68 16.23 1.19
N ALA A 315 12.69 17.12 1.30
CA ALA A 315 12.89 18.56 1.29
C ALA A 315 13.53 19.08 2.58
N ASN A 316 13.15 18.51 3.72
CA ASN A 316 13.66 18.88 5.05
C ASN A 316 13.86 17.64 5.93
N ARG A 317 15.10 17.20 6.08
CA ARG A 317 15.48 16.02 6.87
C ARG A 317 15.29 16.17 8.38
N THR A 318 15.10 17.37 8.88
CA THR A 318 14.90 17.64 10.32
C THR A 318 13.45 17.42 10.77
N LEU A 319 12.52 17.17 9.83
CA LEU A 319 11.13 16.85 10.18
C LEU A 319 11.07 15.55 10.98
N GLU A 320 10.33 15.59 12.08
CA GLU A 320 10.10 14.43 12.93
C GLU A 320 9.36 13.32 12.19
N THR A 321 9.61 12.10 12.63
CA THR A 321 8.82 10.94 12.19
C THR A 321 7.43 11.00 12.80
N ARG A 322 6.42 10.51 12.06
CA ARG A 322 5.04 10.49 12.53
C ARG A 322 4.31 9.22 12.11
N THR A 323 3.40 8.80 12.93
CA THR A 323 2.43 7.75 12.62
C THR A 323 1.09 8.39 12.31
N GLU A 324 0.54 8.10 11.13
CA GLU A 324 -0.77 8.58 10.71
C GLU A 324 -1.68 7.38 10.47
N LEU A 325 -2.70 7.21 11.33
CA LEU A 325 -3.70 6.16 11.22
C LEU A 325 -4.97 6.75 10.59
N LEU A 326 -5.40 6.14 9.49
CA LEU A 326 -6.59 6.56 8.76
C LEU A 326 -7.78 5.67 9.11
N HIS A 327 -8.97 6.24 9.07
CA HIS A 327 -10.21 5.51 9.34
C HIS A 327 -10.53 4.54 8.20
N GLY A 328 -10.92 3.30 8.53
CA GLY A 328 -11.52 2.34 7.61
C GLY A 328 -13.04 2.35 7.74
N ASP A 329 -13.76 2.19 6.63
CA ASP A 329 -15.22 2.22 6.60
C ASP A 329 -15.81 0.80 6.53
N LEU A 330 -16.86 0.52 7.30
CA LEU A 330 -17.63 -0.71 7.14
C LEU A 330 -18.53 -0.60 5.90
N VAL A 331 -18.36 -1.54 4.98
CA VAL A 331 -19.17 -1.67 3.77
C VAL A 331 -20.08 -2.88 3.92
N VAL A 332 -21.35 -2.62 4.21
CA VAL A 332 -22.35 -3.67 4.39
C VAL A 332 -22.85 -4.15 3.03
N ARG A 333 -22.82 -5.48 2.83
CA ARG A 333 -23.35 -6.18 1.67
C ARG A 333 -24.14 -7.42 2.11
N GLU A 334 -24.21 -8.47 1.27
CA GLU A 334 -25.11 -9.60 1.48
C GLU A 334 -24.52 -10.71 2.36
N SER A 335 -23.21 -10.76 2.62
CA SER A 335 -22.57 -11.89 3.31
C SER A 335 -22.79 -11.93 4.83
N CYS A 336 -23.50 -10.94 5.40
CA CYS A 336 -23.87 -10.89 6.81
C CYS A 336 -25.36 -10.66 6.99
N ALA A 337 -25.98 -11.39 7.92
CA ALA A 337 -27.39 -11.24 8.31
C ALA A 337 -27.58 -11.48 9.80
N GLY A 338 -28.74 -11.12 10.34
CA GLY A 338 -29.12 -11.46 11.69
C GLY A 338 -29.16 -12.97 11.95
N VAL A 339 -28.78 -13.38 13.14
CA VAL A 339 -28.76 -14.83 13.49
C VAL A 339 -30.13 -15.45 13.26
N SER A 340 -30.22 -16.40 12.32
CA SER A 340 -31.42 -17.20 12.13
C SER A 340 -31.61 -18.15 13.31
N ARG A 341 -32.80 -18.14 13.92
CA ARG A 341 -33.18 -19.09 14.98
C ARG A 341 -33.39 -20.54 14.50
N LYS A 342 -33.02 -20.88 13.28
CA LYS A 342 -33.05 -22.26 12.81
C LYS A 342 -31.86 -23.02 13.40
N VAL A 343 -32.08 -23.57 14.60
CA VAL A 343 -31.28 -24.69 15.10
C VAL A 343 -31.62 -25.89 14.20
N ARG A 344 -30.68 -26.32 13.37
CA ARG A 344 -30.71 -27.66 12.77
C ARG A 344 -29.94 -28.60 13.67
#